data_abd04084663b6802910d1ee002af7bab
#
_entry.id   abd04084663b6802910d1ee002af7bab
#
_cell.length_a   1.000
_cell.length_b   1.000
_cell.length_c   1.000
_cell.angle_alpha   90.00
_cell.angle_beta   90.00
_cell.angle_gamma   90.00
#
_symmetry.space_group_name_H-M   'P 1'
#
loop_
_entity.id
_entity.type
_entity.pdbx_description
1 polymer ?
#
loop_
_entity_poly.entity_id
_entity_poly.type
_entity_poly.pdbx_seq_one_letter_code
_entity_poly.pdbx_strand_id
1 'polypeptide(L)'
;LGVVLVLNLIFLMGRQVTIKVMGFLVFPLIACFLFLSLYLIRDWHPEHLTSQMQFSPQTLHQVWISIPVMVFAFSHTPIISTFAIDQQEKHGDLAMGKCKKIMKVAYTLICASVLFFVFSCLLAIPATYIETARDQGVTILSALSMVPGAPGWLAVTGIIVAVVAMSKSFLGTYFG
;
A
#
# COMPACT_ATOMS: atom_id res chain seq x y z
N LEU A 1 -2.91 -15.51 -15.82
CA LEU A 1 -2.15 -16.77 -15.80
C LEU A 1 -0.64 -16.52 -15.90
N GLY A 2 -0.15 -15.65 -16.81
CA GLY A 2 1.28 -15.37 -16.99
C GLY A 2 1.98 -14.85 -15.73
N VAL A 3 1.38 -13.92 -15.00
CA VAL A 3 1.95 -13.37 -13.75
C VAL A 3 2.15 -14.48 -12.70
N VAL A 4 1.16 -15.37 -12.54
CA VAL A 4 1.25 -16.48 -11.59
C VAL A 4 2.37 -17.46 -11.96
N LEU A 5 2.55 -17.74 -13.25
CA LEU A 5 3.64 -18.59 -13.72
C LEU A 5 5.02 -17.97 -13.45
N VAL A 6 5.18 -16.66 -13.71
CA VAL A 6 6.42 -15.93 -13.42
C VAL A 6 6.73 -15.93 -11.92
N LEU A 7 5.72 -15.72 -11.07
CA LEU A 7 5.89 -15.75 -9.62
C LEU A 7 6.29 -17.13 -9.10
N ASN A 8 5.68 -18.21 -9.65
CA ASN A 8 6.09 -19.57 -9.33
C ASN A 8 7.52 -19.87 -9.80
N LEU A 9 7.92 -19.36 -10.97
CA LEU A 9 9.30 -19.53 -11.45
C LEU A 9 10.31 -18.82 -10.54
N ILE A 10 10.01 -17.59 -10.11
CA ILE A 10 10.83 -16.84 -9.14
C ILE A 10 10.96 -17.64 -7.83
N PHE A 11 9.87 -18.26 -7.40
CA PHE A 11 9.88 -19.11 -6.21
C PHE A 11 10.81 -20.33 -6.35
N LEU A 12 10.77 -21.00 -7.51
CA LEU A 12 11.67 -22.14 -7.80
C LEU A 12 13.15 -21.75 -7.84
N MET A 13 13.47 -20.48 -8.08
CA MET A 13 14.85 -19.95 -8.05
C MET A 13 15.42 -19.81 -6.63
N GLY A 14 14.63 -20.05 -5.61
CA GLY A 14 15.07 -20.13 -4.22
C GLY A 14 14.80 -18.87 -3.38
N ARG A 15 14.86 -19.07 -2.05
CA ARG A 15 14.48 -18.09 -1.02
C ARG A 15 15.20 -16.73 -1.16
N GLN A 16 16.51 -16.75 -1.45
CA GLN A 16 17.30 -15.52 -1.55
C GLN A 16 16.89 -14.63 -2.73
N VAL A 17 16.59 -15.25 -3.88
CA VAL A 17 16.14 -14.53 -5.07
C VAL A 17 14.77 -13.91 -4.81
N THR A 18 13.86 -14.66 -4.20
CA THR A 18 12.52 -14.18 -3.89
C THR A 18 12.54 -12.99 -2.93
N ILE A 19 13.36 -13.03 -1.86
CA ILE A 19 13.52 -11.91 -0.92
C ILE A 19 14.06 -10.66 -1.64
N LYS A 20 15.04 -10.81 -2.55
CA LYS A 20 15.57 -9.70 -3.35
C LYS A 20 14.51 -9.10 -4.27
N VAL A 21 13.74 -9.95 -4.95
CA VAL A 21 12.65 -9.50 -5.84
C VAL A 21 11.57 -8.77 -5.05
N MET A 22 11.17 -9.30 -3.89
CA MET A 22 10.20 -8.64 -3.01
C MET A 22 10.70 -7.27 -2.53
N GLY A 23 11.96 -7.17 -2.15
CA GLY A 23 12.60 -5.91 -1.78
C GLY A 23 12.62 -4.91 -2.94
N PHE A 24 12.95 -5.37 -4.13
CA PHE A 24 12.95 -4.53 -5.33
C PHE A 24 11.56 -4.00 -5.70
N LEU A 25 10.51 -4.83 -5.56
CA LEU A 25 9.12 -4.44 -5.87
C LEU A 25 8.55 -3.37 -4.93
N VAL A 26 9.12 -3.19 -3.74
CA VAL A 26 8.68 -2.14 -2.78
C VAL A 26 9.03 -0.74 -3.27
N PHE A 27 10.22 -0.56 -3.84
CA PHE A 27 10.69 0.76 -4.25
C PHE A 27 9.81 1.42 -5.33
N PRO A 28 9.47 0.76 -6.45
CA PRO A 28 8.58 1.34 -7.44
C PRO A 28 7.18 1.60 -6.89
N LEU A 29 6.70 0.78 -5.95
CA LEU A 29 5.40 0.98 -5.32
C LEU A 29 5.37 2.27 -4.48
N ILE A 30 6.36 2.46 -3.59
CA ILE A 30 6.48 3.69 -2.78
C ILE A 30 6.70 4.90 -3.69
N ALA A 31 7.57 4.79 -4.70
CA ALA A 31 7.81 5.87 -5.65
C ALA A 31 6.54 6.25 -6.40
N CYS A 32 5.73 5.28 -6.81
CA CYS A 32 4.45 5.51 -7.48
C CYS A 32 3.46 6.24 -6.56
N PHE A 33 3.31 5.81 -5.30
CA PHE A 33 2.43 6.49 -4.35
C PHE A 33 2.88 7.92 -4.05
N LEU A 34 4.18 8.15 -3.87
CA LEU A 34 4.71 9.49 -3.67
C LEU A 34 4.52 10.38 -4.90
N PHE A 35 4.78 9.83 -6.10
CA PHE A 35 4.58 10.54 -7.34
C PHE A 35 3.11 10.93 -7.55
N LEU A 36 2.18 10.00 -7.33
CA LEU A 36 0.74 10.28 -7.39
C LEU A 36 0.33 11.33 -6.36
N SER A 37 0.82 11.22 -5.14
CA SER A 37 0.51 12.20 -4.08
C SER A 37 0.99 13.60 -4.45
N LEU A 38 2.21 13.72 -4.97
CA LEU A 38 2.77 15.00 -5.42
C LEU A 38 2.01 15.56 -6.63
N TYR A 39 1.62 14.69 -7.56
CA TYR A 39 0.81 15.09 -8.71
C TYR A 39 -0.55 15.66 -8.28
N LEU A 40 -1.20 15.03 -7.28
CA LEU A 40 -2.50 15.43 -6.78
C LEU A 40 -2.48 16.76 -5.97
N ILE A 41 -1.31 17.21 -5.50
CA ILE A 41 -1.20 18.51 -4.77
C ILE A 41 -1.77 19.66 -5.59
N ARG A 42 -1.63 19.60 -6.90
CA ARG A 42 -2.14 20.63 -7.82
C ARG A 42 -3.66 20.78 -7.73
N ASP A 43 -4.36 19.67 -7.50
CA ASP A 43 -5.82 19.59 -7.50
C ASP A 43 -6.40 19.49 -6.08
N TRP A 44 -5.66 19.98 -5.07
CA TRP A 44 -6.11 20.01 -3.69
C TRP A 44 -7.17 21.08 -3.46
N HIS A 45 -8.33 20.65 -3.03
CA HIS A 45 -9.44 21.49 -2.61
C HIS A 45 -9.82 21.17 -1.16
N PRO A 46 -9.45 22.01 -0.18
CA PRO A 46 -9.77 21.78 1.24
C PRO A 46 -11.27 21.59 1.51
N GLU A 47 -12.11 22.13 0.64
CA GLU A 47 -13.57 22.01 0.70
C GLU A 47 -14.04 20.54 0.57
N HIS A 48 -13.31 19.71 -0.17
CA HIS A 48 -13.62 18.27 -0.30
C HIS A 48 -13.50 17.54 1.04
N LEU A 49 -12.52 17.92 1.87
CA LEU A 49 -12.32 17.31 3.18
C LEU A 49 -13.46 17.67 4.14
N THR A 50 -13.88 18.93 4.16
CA THR A 50 -14.95 19.41 5.05
C THR A 50 -16.30 18.80 4.67
N SER A 51 -16.58 18.60 3.39
CA SER A 51 -17.82 17.96 2.92
C SER A 51 -17.88 16.47 3.25
N GLN A 52 -16.73 15.80 3.41
CA GLN A 52 -16.63 14.39 3.74
C GLN A 52 -16.64 14.13 5.26
N MET A 53 -16.29 15.11 6.08
CA MET A 53 -16.27 15.01 7.55
C MET A 53 -17.66 15.20 8.18
N GLN A 54 -18.62 14.35 7.84
CA GLN A 54 -19.89 14.30 8.54
C GLN A 54 -19.79 13.26 9.67
N PHE A 55 -19.71 13.74 10.92
CA PHE A 55 -19.78 12.89 12.09
C PHE A 55 -21.24 12.41 12.29
N SER A 56 -21.56 11.26 11.75
CA SER A 56 -22.83 10.59 11.96
C SER A 56 -22.62 9.26 12.70
N PRO A 57 -23.66 8.71 13.38
CA PRO A 57 -23.59 7.37 13.97
C PRO A 57 -23.19 6.29 12.96
N GLN A 58 -23.58 6.47 11.70
CA GLN A 58 -23.18 5.57 10.59
C GLN A 58 -21.68 5.64 10.31
N THR A 59 -21.07 6.80 10.41
CA THR A 59 -19.62 6.97 10.24
C THR A 59 -18.85 6.22 11.33
N LEU A 60 -19.29 6.30 12.57
CA LEU A 60 -18.70 5.55 13.68
C LEU A 60 -18.81 4.04 13.47
N HIS A 61 -19.95 3.55 13.00
CA HIS A 61 -20.15 2.14 12.68
C HIS A 61 -19.20 1.67 11.54
N GLN A 62 -19.02 2.50 10.51
CA GLN A 62 -18.10 2.19 9.40
C GLN A 62 -16.64 2.15 9.87
N VAL A 63 -16.22 3.08 10.73
CA VAL A 63 -14.89 3.08 11.35
C VAL A 63 -14.69 1.80 12.17
N TRP A 64 -15.70 1.40 12.97
CA TRP A 64 -15.66 0.17 13.75
C TRP A 64 -15.44 -1.08 12.89
N ILE A 65 -16.18 -1.22 11.78
CA ILE A 65 -16.03 -2.33 10.84
C ILE A 65 -14.67 -2.30 10.12
N SER A 66 -14.06 -1.12 9.95
CA SER A 66 -12.74 -0.99 9.30
C SER A 66 -11.57 -1.41 10.19
N ILE A 67 -11.74 -1.45 11.53
CA ILE A 67 -10.68 -1.82 12.47
C ILE A 67 -10.07 -3.20 12.18
N PRO A 68 -10.85 -4.28 11.99
CA PRO A 68 -10.28 -5.60 11.67
C PRO A 68 -9.46 -5.59 10.39
N VAL A 69 -9.90 -4.86 9.37
CA VAL A 69 -9.18 -4.72 8.09
C VAL A 69 -7.86 -3.99 8.30
N MET A 70 -7.85 -2.92 9.10
CA MET A 70 -6.63 -2.19 9.45
C MET A 70 -5.66 -3.07 10.24
N VAL A 71 -6.15 -3.79 11.25
CA VAL A 71 -5.32 -4.73 12.03
C VAL A 71 -4.70 -5.78 11.12
N PHE A 72 -5.47 -6.36 10.20
CA PHE A 72 -4.97 -7.32 9.23
C PHE A 72 -3.93 -6.71 8.28
N ALA A 73 -4.17 -5.50 7.77
CA ALA A 73 -3.26 -4.80 6.87
C ALA A 73 -1.91 -4.49 7.53
N PHE A 74 -1.88 -4.25 8.84
CA PHE A 74 -0.65 -4.01 9.61
C PHE A 74 -0.06 -5.27 10.24
N SER A 75 -0.70 -6.43 10.11
CA SER A 75 -0.21 -7.69 10.65
C SER A 75 0.85 -8.32 9.73
N HIS A 76 2.12 -8.03 10.01
CA HIS A 76 3.26 -8.52 9.23
C HIS A 76 4.10 -9.54 10.00
N THR A 77 3.52 -10.20 11.00
CA THR A 77 4.23 -11.09 11.93
C THR A 77 5.11 -12.15 11.26
N PRO A 78 4.66 -12.86 10.21
CA PRO A 78 5.50 -13.89 9.57
C PRO A 78 6.77 -13.35 8.95
N ILE A 79 6.68 -12.18 8.30
CA ILE A 79 7.83 -11.53 7.64
C ILE A 79 8.81 -10.99 8.66
N ILE A 80 8.31 -10.48 9.80
CA ILE A 80 9.13 -9.93 10.87
C ILE A 80 9.97 -11.01 11.53
N SER A 81 9.39 -12.18 11.83
CA SER A 81 10.11 -13.29 12.43
C SER A 81 11.23 -13.81 11.53
N THR A 82 10.95 -13.98 10.26
CA THR A 82 11.95 -14.37 9.25
C THR A 82 13.09 -13.37 9.12
N PHE A 83 12.76 -12.08 9.13
CA PHE A 83 13.74 -10.99 9.09
C PHE A 83 14.59 -10.95 10.36
N ALA A 84 13.98 -11.16 11.54
CA ALA A 84 14.70 -11.18 12.81
C ALA A 84 15.74 -12.32 12.87
N ILE A 85 15.37 -13.51 12.38
CA ILE A 85 16.28 -14.67 12.30
C ILE A 85 17.45 -14.36 11.37
N ASP A 86 17.21 -13.81 10.16
CA ASP A 86 18.28 -13.45 9.22
C ASP A 86 19.22 -12.38 9.78
N GLN A 87 18.70 -11.42 10.55
CA GLN A 87 19.52 -10.42 11.23
C GLN A 87 20.34 -11.02 12.39
N GLN A 88 19.79 -11.99 13.09
CA GLN A 88 20.49 -12.67 14.18
C GLN A 88 21.66 -13.51 13.67
N GLU A 89 21.46 -14.23 12.55
CA GLU A 89 22.55 -14.97 11.88
C GLU A 89 23.69 -14.06 11.40
N LYS A 90 23.37 -12.85 10.93
CA LYS A 90 24.36 -11.91 10.38
C LYS A 90 25.08 -11.05 11.41
N HIS A 91 24.46 -10.75 12.53
CA HIS A 91 24.92 -9.73 13.48
C HIS A 91 25.00 -10.17 14.94
N GLY A 92 24.63 -11.42 15.27
CA GLY A 92 24.70 -11.97 16.63
C GLY A 92 23.99 -11.06 17.65
N ASP A 93 24.68 -10.73 18.74
CA ASP A 93 24.11 -9.94 19.84
C ASP A 93 23.66 -8.52 19.47
N LEU A 94 24.19 -7.95 18.40
CA LEU A 94 23.81 -6.62 17.90
C LEU A 94 22.56 -6.64 16.99
N ALA A 95 22.06 -7.82 16.67
CA ALA A 95 20.93 -8.00 15.75
C ALA A 95 19.66 -7.29 16.23
N MET A 96 19.34 -7.40 17.52
CA MET A 96 18.14 -6.81 18.11
C MET A 96 18.07 -5.28 17.90
N GLY A 97 19.15 -4.58 18.20
CA GLY A 97 19.22 -3.12 18.05
C GLY A 97 19.10 -2.67 16.59
N LYS A 98 19.78 -3.37 15.67
CA LYS A 98 19.72 -3.10 14.24
C LYS A 98 18.33 -3.39 13.68
N CYS A 99 17.75 -4.53 14.01
CA CYS A 99 16.41 -4.93 13.59
C CYS A 99 15.37 -3.87 14.01
N LYS A 100 15.37 -3.47 15.30
CA LYS A 100 14.48 -2.43 15.82
C LYS A 100 14.62 -1.10 15.08
N LYS A 101 15.86 -0.68 14.79
CA LYS A 101 16.10 0.58 14.05
C LYS A 101 15.59 0.50 12.61
N ILE A 102 15.90 -0.59 11.89
CA ILE A 102 15.44 -0.79 10.51
C ILE A 102 13.91 -0.83 10.45
N MET A 103 13.29 -1.61 11.33
CA MET A 103 11.83 -1.71 11.39
C MET A 103 11.19 -0.35 11.70
N LYS A 104 11.69 0.39 12.69
CA LYS A 104 11.16 1.71 13.02
C LYS A 104 11.20 2.65 11.81
N VAL A 105 12.31 2.73 11.11
CA VAL A 105 12.46 3.59 9.92
C VAL A 105 11.51 3.12 8.81
N ALA A 106 11.46 1.81 8.54
CA ALA A 106 10.59 1.25 7.49
C ALA A 106 9.11 1.52 7.77
N TYR A 107 8.63 1.26 9.00
CA TYR A 107 7.24 1.53 9.37
C TYR A 107 6.90 3.02 9.31
N THR A 108 7.79 3.88 9.80
CA THR A 108 7.57 5.34 9.72
C THR A 108 7.46 5.80 8.27
N LEU A 109 8.34 5.31 7.39
CA LEU A 109 8.31 5.67 5.97
C LEU A 109 7.03 5.17 5.28
N ILE A 110 6.64 3.94 5.54
CA ILE A 110 5.41 3.36 4.97
C ILE A 110 4.19 4.13 5.47
N CYS A 111 4.05 4.35 6.78
CA CYS A 111 2.94 5.10 7.35
C CYS A 111 2.87 6.53 6.78
N ALA A 112 3.99 7.23 6.73
CA ALA A 112 4.04 8.59 6.17
C ALA A 112 3.62 8.60 4.69
N SER A 113 4.12 7.67 3.88
CA SER A 113 3.78 7.56 2.45
C SER A 113 2.30 7.25 2.24
N VAL A 114 1.75 6.30 3.00
CA VAL A 114 0.33 5.92 2.89
C VAL A 114 -0.58 7.05 3.34
N LEU A 115 -0.28 7.68 4.48
CA LEU A 115 -1.07 8.81 4.97
C LEU A 115 -1.02 9.98 3.98
N PHE A 116 0.14 10.30 3.46
CA PHE A 116 0.29 11.35 2.46
C PHE A 116 -0.53 11.06 1.20
N PHE A 117 -0.51 9.82 0.72
CA PHE A 117 -1.31 9.40 -0.43
C PHE A 117 -2.81 9.49 -0.13
N VAL A 118 -3.26 8.98 1.01
CA VAL A 118 -4.69 9.02 1.41
C VAL A 118 -5.18 10.44 1.53
N PHE A 119 -4.43 11.31 2.22
CA PHE A 119 -4.79 12.74 2.32
C PHE A 119 -4.82 13.43 0.96
N SER A 120 -3.85 13.14 0.08
CA SER A 120 -3.83 13.70 -1.27
C SER A 120 -5.07 13.28 -2.07
N CYS A 121 -5.49 12.02 -1.96
CA CYS A 121 -6.71 11.54 -2.61
C CYS A 121 -7.98 12.21 -2.04
N LEU A 122 -8.09 12.33 -0.71
CA LEU A 122 -9.25 12.96 -0.06
C LEU A 122 -9.39 14.45 -0.40
N LEU A 123 -8.27 15.15 -0.61
CA LEU A 123 -8.26 16.56 -0.97
C LEU A 123 -8.52 16.78 -2.47
N ALA A 124 -8.10 15.84 -3.32
CA ALA A 124 -8.18 16.00 -4.78
C ALA A 124 -9.46 15.40 -5.39
N ILE A 125 -10.05 14.36 -4.77
CA ILE A 125 -11.20 13.64 -5.34
C ILE A 125 -12.50 14.11 -4.69
N PRO A 126 -13.49 14.58 -5.45
CA PRO A 126 -14.82 14.88 -4.92
C PRO A 126 -15.49 13.64 -4.31
N ALA A 127 -16.26 13.84 -3.23
CA ALA A 127 -16.91 12.75 -2.49
C ALA A 127 -17.77 11.82 -3.37
N THR A 128 -18.43 12.36 -4.37
CA THR A 128 -19.29 11.61 -5.31
C THR A 128 -18.55 10.50 -6.07
N TYR A 129 -17.29 10.75 -6.46
CA TYR A 129 -16.47 9.73 -7.15
C TYR A 129 -15.95 8.67 -6.18
N ILE A 130 -15.68 9.06 -4.93
CA ILE A 130 -15.27 8.12 -3.87
C ILE A 130 -16.44 7.19 -3.52
N GLU A 131 -17.65 7.73 -3.37
CA GLU A 131 -18.86 6.94 -3.14
C GLU A 131 -19.16 6.00 -4.31
N THR A 132 -19.10 6.50 -5.54
CA THR A 132 -19.30 5.66 -6.74
C THR A 132 -18.29 4.51 -6.79
N ALA A 133 -17.03 4.77 -6.53
CA ALA A 133 -15.98 3.75 -6.49
C ALA A 133 -16.23 2.71 -5.39
N ARG A 134 -16.70 3.16 -4.23
CA ARG A 134 -17.08 2.29 -3.11
C ARG A 134 -18.24 1.37 -3.51
N ASP A 135 -19.30 1.92 -4.11
CA ASP A 135 -20.48 1.16 -4.50
C ASP A 135 -20.17 0.14 -5.61
N GLN A 136 -19.24 0.48 -6.48
CA GLN A 136 -18.72 -0.43 -7.52
C GLN A 136 -17.66 -1.41 -7.01
N GLY A 137 -17.20 -1.27 -5.76
CA GLY A 137 -16.14 -2.12 -5.19
C GLY A 137 -14.79 -1.96 -5.90
N VAL A 138 -14.52 -0.81 -6.52
CA VAL A 138 -13.25 -0.52 -7.21
C VAL A 138 -12.29 0.25 -6.32
N THR A 139 -11.03 0.31 -6.73
CA THR A 139 -9.97 0.95 -5.93
C THR A 139 -10.03 2.48 -6.00
N ILE A 140 -9.42 3.17 -5.02
CA ILE A 140 -9.28 4.63 -5.02
C ILE A 140 -8.54 5.16 -6.27
N LEU A 141 -7.62 4.37 -6.82
CA LEU A 141 -6.93 4.71 -8.07
C LEU A 141 -7.89 4.69 -9.28
N SER A 142 -8.88 3.80 -9.25
CA SER A 142 -9.96 3.79 -10.25
C SER A 142 -10.87 5.01 -10.08
N ALA A 143 -11.21 5.40 -8.84
CA ALA A 143 -11.96 6.62 -8.56
C ALA A 143 -11.24 7.85 -9.13
N LEU A 144 -9.93 7.92 -8.95
CA LEU A 144 -9.11 9.01 -9.47
C LEU A 144 -9.15 9.10 -11.01
N SER A 145 -9.21 7.96 -11.69
CA SER A 145 -9.33 7.92 -13.16
C SER A 145 -10.72 8.29 -13.68
N MET A 146 -11.74 8.30 -12.82
CA MET A 146 -13.12 8.70 -13.17
C MET A 146 -13.32 10.23 -13.11
N VAL A 147 -12.42 10.96 -12.46
CA VAL A 147 -12.53 12.43 -12.37
C VAL A 147 -12.37 13.06 -13.76
N PRO A 148 -13.27 13.99 -14.17
CA PRO A 148 -13.16 14.67 -15.45
C PRO A 148 -11.82 15.39 -15.61
N GLY A 149 -11.16 15.17 -16.74
CA GLY A 149 -9.82 15.72 -17.01
C GLY A 149 -8.67 14.86 -16.45
N ALA A 150 -8.96 13.74 -15.80
CA ALA A 150 -7.93 12.81 -15.35
C ALA A 150 -7.16 12.24 -16.56
N PRO A 151 -5.82 12.29 -16.56
CA PRO A 151 -5.04 11.75 -17.65
C PRO A 151 -5.14 10.22 -17.73
N GLY A 152 -5.22 9.68 -18.94
CA GLY A 152 -5.43 8.24 -19.17
C GLY A 152 -4.34 7.32 -18.56
N TRP A 153 -3.14 7.85 -18.31
CA TRP A 153 -2.07 7.08 -17.66
C TRP A 153 -2.40 6.69 -16.20
N LEU A 154 -3.32 7.43 -15.52
CA LEU A 154 -3.76 7.09 -14.16
C LEU A 154 -4.43 5.71 -14.09
N ALA A 155 -5.29 5.38 -15.07
CA ALA A 155 -5.92 4.08 -15.14
C ALA A 155 -4.90 2.94 -15.30
N VAL A 156 -3.91 3.14 -16.17
CA VAL A 156 -2.82 2.18 -16.39
C VAL A 156 -1.98 2.03 -15.12
N THR A 157 -1.67 3.13 -14.45
CA THR A 157 -0.93 3.12 -13.18
C THR A 157 -1.66 2.32 -12.11
N GLY A 158 -2.99 2.46 -12.02
CA GLY A 158 -3.82 1.68 -11.09
C GLY A 158 -3.67 0.17 -11.31
N ILE A 159 -3.70 -0.27 -12.57
CA ILE A 159 -3.51 -1.68 -12.93
C ILE A 159 -2.10 -2.17 -12.54
N ILE A 160 -1.07 -1.39 -12.87
CA ILE A 160 0.32 -1.74 -12.56
C ILE A 160 0.52 -1.86 -11.05
N VAL A 161 0.03 -0.88 -10.27
CA VAL A 161 0.10 -0.90 -8.80
C VAL A 161 -0.62 -2.13 -8.24
N ALA A 162 -1.81 -2.45 -8.75
CA ALA A 162 -2.57 -3.63 -8.31
C ALA A 162 -1.80 -4.93 -8.58
N VAL A 163 -1.24 -5.09 -9.78
CA VAL A 163 -0.45 -6.28 -10.15
C VAL A 163 0.80 -6.40 -9.28
N VAL A 164 1.54 -5.32 -9.06
CA VAL A 164 2.74 -5.31 -8.22
C VAL A 164 2.39 -5.62 -6.75
N ALA A 165 1.33 -5.02 -6.23
CA ALA A 165 0.87 -5.24 -4.85
C ALA A 165 0.42 -6.69 -4.64
N MET A 166 -0.38 -7.24 -5.57
CA MET A 166 -0.81 -8.64 -5.53
C MET A 166 0.38 -9.61 -5.63
N SER A 167 1.32 -9.34 -6.53
CA SER A 167 2.53 -10.14 -6.68
C SER A 167 3.36 -10.17 -5.41
N LYS A 168 3.55 -9.01 -4.77
CA LYS A 168 4.27 -8.90 -3.51
C LYS A 168 3.53 -9.63 -2.38
N SER A 169 2.20 -9.48 -2.29
CA SER A 169 1.39 -10.16 -1.29
C SER A 169 1.46 -11.68 -1.45
N PHE A 170 1.35 -12.18 -2.67
CA PHE A 170 1.49 -13.60 -2.97
C PHE A 170 2.85 -14.16 -2.52
N LEU A 171 3.95 -13.50 -2.91
CA LEU A 171 5.29 -13.92 -2.50
C LEU A 171 5.48 -13.82 -0.98
N GLY A 172 4.91 -12.80 -0.32
CA GLY A 172 4.99 -12.61 1.12
C GLY A 172 4.26 -13.69 1.92
N THR A 173 3.07 -14.08 1.48
CA THR A 173 2.27 -15.13 2.14
C THR A 173 2.95 -16.50 2.05
N TYR A 174 3.74 -16.74 1.03
CA TYR A 174 4.43 -18.00 0.84
C TYR A 174 5.62 -18.22 1.80
N PHE A 175 6.16 -17.14 2.36
CA PHE A 175 7.30 -17.19 3.31
C PHE A 175 6.89 -17.05 4.77
N GLY A 176 5.62 -16.83 5.05
CA GLY A 176 5.07 -16.81 6.41
C GLY A 176 4.51 -18.14 6.81
#